data_e429b9f3c0daa0419b9b05baf60e90ac
#
_entry.id   e429b9f3c0daa0419b9b05baf60e90ac
#
_cell.length_a   1.000
_cell.length_b   1.000
_cell.length_c   1.000
_cell.angle_alpha   90.00
_cell.angle_beta   90.00
_cell.angle_gamma   90.00
#
_symmetry.space_group_name_H-M   'P 1'
#
loop_
_entity.id
_entity.type
_entity.pdbx_description
1 polymer ?
#
loop_
_entity_poly.entity_id
_entity_poly.type
_entity_poly.pdbx_seq_one_letter_code
_entity_poly.pdbx_strand_id
1 'polypeptide(L)'
;TEVYDISFQTEKSIKIKIEVDINPPLNFSTEQKLLMEPCSFMTRCFTLPGLFAGKMHALVYRAWKNRVRGRVRYEFEWYVRNRRTLDFKHLQERIKEFNGRDVSKDEFLSDLKERLGNSDIKQVKADVAPFVKNPKELEIWSNDYFLQIMNLIRFEE
;
A
#
# COMPACT_ATOMS: atom_id res chain seq x y z
N THR A 1 1.59 -22.45 -17.59
CA THR A 1 2.00 -21.77 -16.33
C THR A 1 2.74 -22.80 -15.51
N GLU A 2 4.06 -22.73 -15.45
CA GLU A 2 4.85 -23.63 -14.62
C GLU A 2 4.73 -23.18 -13.15
N VAL A 3 4.23 -24.06 -12.31
CA VAL A 3 4.19 -23.86 -10.87
C VAL A 3 5.48 -24.47 -10.32
N TYR A 4 6.38 -23.63 -9.82
CA TYR A 4 7.57 -24.10 -9.12
C TYR A 4 7.16 -24.60 -7.73
N ASP A 5 7.26 -25.90 -7.52
CA ASP A 5 7.03 -26.50 -6.21
C ASP A 5 8.34 -26.43 -5.40
N ILE A 6 8.36 -25.57 -4.39
CA ILE A 6 9.51 -25.46 -3.49
C ILE A 6 9.22 -26.38 -2.28
N SER A 7 9.79 -27.57 -2.28
CA SER A 7 9.71 -28.48 -1.15
C SER A 7 10.85 -28.22 -0.17
N PHE A 8 10.51 -28.05 1.10
CA PHE A 8 11.48 -27.99 2.20
C PHE A 8 11.60 -29.36 2.86
N GLN A 9 12.78 -29.68 3.41
CA GLN A 9 13.07 -30.96 4.09
C GLN A 9 12.14 -31.29 5.27
N THR A 10 11.22 -30.39 5.64
CA THR A 10 10.29 -30.52 6.76
C THR A 10 8.82 -30.56 6.35
N GLU A 11 8.49 -30.96 5.13
CA GLU A 11 7.10 -31.07 4.59
C GLU A 11 6.25 -29.77 4.68
N LYS A 12 6.86 -28.62 4.93
CA LYS A 12 6.15 -27.34 4.93
C LYS A 12 6.08 -26.79 3.50
N SER A 13 4.91 -26.80 2.93
CA SER A 13 4.65 -26.13 1.64
C SER A 13 4.45 -24.62 1.84
N ILE A 14 5.03 -23.81 0.95
CA ILE A 14 4.71 -22.38 0.84
C ILE A 14 3.63 -22.23 -0.21
N LYS A 15 2.48 -21.70 0.18
CA LYS A 15 1.39 -21.39 -0.74
C LYS A 15 1.60 -20.00 -1.33
N ILE A 16 1.89 -19.94 -2.63
CA ILE A 16 1.97 -18.68 -3.38
C ILE A 16 0.63 -18.46 -4.07
N LYS A 17 -0.05 -17.36 -3.73
CA LYS A 17 -1.29 -16.95 -4.37
C LYS A 17 -0.98 -15.87 -5.41
N ILE A 18 -1.36 -16.13 -6.67
CA ILE A 18 -1.30 -15.16 -7.76
C ILE A 18 -2.73 -14.65 -8.00
N GLU A 19 -2.92 -13.34 -7.91
CA GLU A 19 -4.18 -12.67 -8.22
C GLU A 19 -3.99 -11.78 -9.44
N VAL A 20 -4.90 -11.88 -10.40
CA VAL A 20 -4.87 -11.07 -11.62
C VAL A 20 -6.13 -10.21 -11.64
N ASP A 21 -5.95 -8.89 -11.71
CA ASP A 21 -7.03 -7.95 -11.97
C ASP A 21 -7.15 -7.74 -13.48
N ILE A 22 -8.27 -8.13 -14.05
CA ILE A 22 -8.52 -8.04 -15.50
C ILE A 22 -9.22 -6.74 -15.90
N ASN A 23 -9.67 -5.95 -14.94
CA ASN A 23 -10.32 -4.67 -15.15
C ASN A 23 -9.86 -3.63 -14.10
N PRO A 24 -8.56 -3.27 -14.10
CA PRO A 24 -8.06 -2.31 -13.13
C PRO A 24 -8.62 -0.90 -13.38
N PRO A 25 -8.79 -0.09 -12.32
CA PRO A 25 -9.15 1.33 -12.45
C PRO A 25 -8.23 2.06 -13.42
N LEU A 26 -8.78 2.92 -14.25
CA LEU A 26 -8.05 3.64 -15.29
C LEU A 26 -7.12 4.74 -14.71
N ASN A 27 -6.48 5.50 -15.62
CA ASN A 27 -5.60 6.62 -15.29
C ASN A 27 -4.41 6.23 -14.39
N PHE A 28 -3.76 5.12 -14.70
CA PHE A 28 -2.50 4.74 -14.08
C PHE A 28 -1.34 4.78 -15.09
N SER A 29 -0.18 5.15 -14.62
CA SER A 29 1.04 5.13 -15.40
C SER A 29 1.78 3.80 -15.27
N THR A 30 2.42 3.36 -16.35
CA THR A 30 3.26 2.15 -16.35
C THR A 30 4.67 2.47 -16.83
N GLU A 31 5.63 1.70 -16.35
CA GLU A 31 7.02 1.73 -16.79
C GLU A 31 7.49 0.35 -17.21
N GLN A 32 8.45 0.28 -18.14
CA GLN A 32 9.09 -0.97 -18.50
C GLN A 32 10.27 -1.23 -17.58
N LYS A 33 10.39 -2.46 -17.08
CA LYS A 33 11.52 -2.91 -16.26
C LYS A 33 12.11 -4.18 -16.81
N LEU A 34 13.44 -4.23 -16.85
CA LEU A 34 14.18 -5.44 -17.14
C LEU A 34 14.31 -6.26 -15.84
N LEU A 35 13.78 -7.46 -15.85
CA LEU A 35 14.05 -8.47 -14.84
C LEU A 35 15.14 -9.40 -15.35
N MET A 36 16.09 -9.75 -14.47
CA MET A 36 17.25 -10.57 -14.82
C MET A 36 17.15 -12.02 -14.31
N GLU A 37 16.30 -12.27 -13.35
CA GLU A 37 16.11 -13.59 -12.74
C GLU A 37 14.64 -14.01 -12.76
N PRO A 38 14.34 -15.30 -12.95
CA PRO A 38 15.25 -16.43 -13.25
C PRO A 38 15.80 -16.43 -14.67
N CYS A 39 15.25 -15.60 -15.56
CA CYS A 39 15.74 -15.34 -16.92
C CYS A 39 15.49 -13.86 -17.25
N SER A 40 16.24 -13.34 -18.21
CA SER A 40 16.10 -11.93 -18.62
C SER A 40 14.84 -11.71 -19.45
N PHE A 41 13.95 -10.83 -19.01
CA PHE A 41 12.77 -10.42 -19.77
C PHE A 41 12.33 -9.01 -19.41
N MET A 42 11.68 -8.35 -20.36
CA MET A 42 11.05 -7.05 -20.11
C MET A 42 9.63 -7.25 -19.59
N THR A 43 9.30 -6.52 -18.53
CA THR A 43 7.94 -6.49 -17.99
C THR A 43 7.42 -5.07 -17.87
N ARG A 44 6.11 -4.91 -17.91
CA ARG A 44 5.45 -3.65 -17.66
C ARG A 44 4.94 -3.63 -16.22
N CYS A 45 5.37 -2.64 -15.46
CA CYS A 45 5.00 -2.46 -14.05
C CYS A 45 4.22 -1.17 -13.86
N PHE A 46 3.38 -1.12 -12.83
CA PHE A 46 2.86 0.16 -12.34
C PHE A 46 4.01 1.06 -11.87
N THR A 47 3.87 2.36 -12.08
CA THR A 47 4.80 3.32 -11.48
C THR A 47 4.61 3.39 -9.96
N LEU A 48 5.65 3.81 -9.24
CA LEU A 48 5.57 3.96 -7.78
C LEU A 48 4.48 4.93 -7.33
N PRO A 49 4.24 6.09 -8.00
CA PRO A 49 3.11 6.96 -7.68
C PRO A 49 1.74 6.29 -7.78
N GLY A 50 1.52 5.49 -8.83
CA GLY A 50 0.29 4.72 -9.00
C GLY A 50 0.12 3.62 -7.95
N LEU A 51 1.20 2.93 -7.59
CA LEU A 51 1.19 1.96 -6.49
C LEU A 51 0.88 2.63 -5.15
N PHE A 52 1.44 3.81 -4.90
CA PHE A 52 1.15 4.60 -3.70
C PHE A 52 -0.34 4.99 -3.64
N ALA A 53 -0.92 5.41 -4.76
CA ALA A 53 -2.36 5.69 -4.86
C ALA A 53 -3.21 4.46 -4.45
N GLY A 54 -2.86 3.28 -4.93
CA GLY A 54 -3.52 2.02 -4.54
C GLY A 54 -3.42 1.73 -3.04
N LYS A 55 -2.28 2.04 -2.41
CA LYS A 55 -2.09 1.88 -0.96
C LYS A 55 -2.88 2.92 -0.15
N MET A 56 -2.95 4.15 -0.62
CA MET A 56 -3.77 5.19 0.03
C MET A 56 -5.26 4.88 -0.07
N HIS A 57 -5.74 4.42 -1.23
CA HIS A 57 -7.10 3.91 -1.34
C HIS A 57 -7.39 2.81 -0.33
N ALA A 58 -6.49 1.84 -0.19
CA ALA A 58 -6.64 0.75 0.76
C ALA A 58 -6.61 1.22 2.23
N LEU A 59 -5.79 2.22 2.56
CA LEU A 59 -5.68 2.75 3.91
C LEU A 59 -6.95 3.51 4.34
N VAL A 60 -7.49 4.35 3.45
CA VAL A 60 -8.54 5.31 3.79
C VAL A 60 -9.93 4.73 3.51
N TYR A 61 -10.15 4.18 2.32
CA TYR A 61 -11.48 3.91 1.79
C TYR A 61 -11.89 2.44 1.82
N ARG A 62 -10.95 1.51 1.99
CA ARG A 62 -11.32 0.10 2.00
C ARG A 62 -11.98 -0.28 3.34
N ALA A 63 -13.17 -0.87 3.26
CA ALA A 63 -13.85 -1.42 4.43
C ALA A 63 -13.14 -2.71 4.89
N TRP A 64 -12.43 -2.64 5.99
CA TRP A 64 -11.81 -3.80 6.61
C TRP A 64 -12.74 -4.29 7.72
N LYS A 65 -13.57 -5.28 7.45
CA LYS A 65 -14.42 -5.92 8.46
C LYS A 65 -13.60 -6.25 9.71
N ASN A 66 -13.64 -5.39 10.72
CA ASN A 66 -13.00 -5.54 12.04
C ASN A 66 -11.49 -5.91 12.05
N ARG A 67 -10.75 -5.67 10.95
CA ARG A 67 -9.31 -5.90 10.91
C ARG A 67 -8.55 -4.58 10.70
N VAL A 68 -7.74 -4.23 11.69
CA VAL A 68 -6.71 -3.20 11.51
C VAL A 68 -5.57 -3.83 10.71
N ARG A 69 -5.13 -3.18 9.62
CA ARG A 69 -3.99 -3.67 8.84
C ARG A 69 -2.77 -2.77 9.04
N GLY A 70 -1.90 -3.17 9.94
CA GLY A 70 -0.64 -2.51 10.22
C GLY A 70 0.26 -2.40 9.00
N ARG A 71 0.26 -3.42 8.11
CA ARG A 71 1.08 -3.42 6.88
C ARG A 71 0.82 -2.22 5.97
N VAL A 72 -0.43 -1.78 5.82
CA VAL A 72 -0.74 -0.63 4.96
C VAL A 72 -0.15 0.66 5.55
N ARG A 73 -0.07 0.78 6.88
CA ARG A 73 0.61 1.91 7.54
C ARG A 73 2.12 1.85 7.42
N TYR A 74 2.70 0.66 7.49
CA TYR A 74 4.12 0.45 7.22
C TYR A 74 4.48 0.86 5.78
N GLU A 75 3.65 0.46 4.81
CA GLU A 75 3.81 0.86 3.42
C GLU A 75 3.64 2.38 3.25
N PHE A 76 2.64 3.01 3.89
CA PHE A 76 2.46 4.46 3.88
C PHE A 76 3.70 5.19 4.40
N GLU A 77 4.21 4.80 5.57
CA GLU A 77 5.45 5.36 6.11
C GLU A 77 6.62 5.18 5.14
N TRP A 78 6.75 4.01 4.53
CA TRP A 78 7.80 3.73 3.56
C TRP A 78 7.75 4.69 2.36
N TYR A 79 6.58 4.93 1.77
CA TYR A 79 6.42 5.85 0.64
C TYR A 79 6.81 7.28 1.03
N VAL A 80 6.34 7.76 2.18
CA VAL A 80 6.64 9.10 2.68
C VAL A 80 8.14 9.25 3.00
N ARG A 81 8.72 8.29 3.72
CA ARG A 81 10.16 8.26 4.07
C ARG A 81 11.04 8.30 2.83
N ASN A 82 10.68 7.57 1.79
CA ASN A 82 11.41 7.53 0.53
C ASN A 82 11.02 8.68 -0.43
N ARG A 83 10.27 9.68 0.05
CA ARG A 83 9.87 10.89 -0.70
C ARG A 83 9.19 10.57 -2.05
N ARG A 84 8.41 9.47 -2.09
CA ARG A 84 7.67 9.09 -3.29
C ARG A 84 6.46 9.98 -3.44
N THR A 85 6.15 10.37 -4.68
CA THR A 85 4.96 11.14 -5.02
C THR A 85 3.73 10.24 -5.10
N LEU A 86 2.58 10.81 -4.80
CA LEU A 86 1.28 10.16 -4.90
C LEU A 86 0.60 10.60 -6.20
N ASP A 87 0.25 9.66 -7.07
CA ASP A 87 -0.62 9.92 -8.22
C ASP A 87 -2.06 10.14 -7.74
N PHE A 88 -2.41 11.42 -7.57
CA PHE A 88 -3.72 11.78 -7.05
C PHE A 88 -4.85 11.52 -8.05
N LYS A 89 -4.58 11.65 -9.35
CA LYS A 89 -5.57 11.39 -10.40
C LYS A 89 -5.98 9.91 -10.39
N HIS A 90 -5.01 9.01 -10.32
CA HIS A 90 -5.29 7.59 -10.19
C HIS A 90 -6.01 7.25 -8.88
N LEU A 91 -5.66 7.93 -7.77
CA LEU A 91 -6.38 7.77 -6.50
C LEU A 91 -7.86 8.16 -6.62
N GLN A 92 -8.15 9.31 -7.25
CA GLN A 92 -9.52 9.77 -7.50
C GLN A 92 -10.33 8.76 -8.32
N GLU A 93 -9.77 8.22 -9.40
CA GLU A 93 -10.44 7.18 -10.19
C GLU A 93 -10.75 5.94 -9.37
N ARG A 94 -9.82 5.50 -8.55
CA ARG A 94 -10.07 4.37 -7.64
C ARG A 94 -11.19 4.65 -6.65
N ILE A 95 -11.22 5.83 -6.04
CA ILE A 95 -12.26 6.22 -5.09
C ILE A 95 -13.62 6.29 -5.82
N LYS A 96 -13.64 6.85 -7.01
CA LYS A 96 -14.86 6.94 -7.83
C LYS A 96 -15.40 5.55 -8.20
N GLU A 97 -14.54 4.65 -8.67
CA GLU A 97 -14.93 3.32 -9.10
C GLU A 97 -15.39 2.42 -7.94
N PHE A 98 -14.65 2.40 -6.83
CA PHE A 98 -14.93 1.49 -5.72
C PHE A 98 -15.85 2.05 -4.65
N ASN A 99 -15.94 3.38 -4.52
CA ASN A 99 -16.71 4.04 -3.46
C ASN A 99 -17.81 4.96 -3.99
N GLY A 100 -17.88 5.20 -5.31
CA GLY A 100 -18.88 6.06 -5.93
C GLY A 100 -18.79 7.54 -5.52
N ARG A 101 -17.58 7.99 -5.10
CA ARG A 101 -17.35 9.37 -4.61
C ARG A 101 -16.33 10.07 -5.50
N ASP A 102 -16.62 11.32 -5.85
CA ASP A 102 -15.63 12.26 -6.35
C ASP A 102 -15.04 13.00 -5.14
N VAL A 103 -13.72 12.95 -4.96
CA VAL A 103 -13.02 13.47 -3.78
C VAL A 103 -11.95 14.47 -4.21
N SER A 104 -11.99 15.67 -3.64
CA SER A 104 -10.92 16.66 -3.77
C SER A 104 -9.69 16.27 -2.94
N LYS A 105 -8.58 16.96 -3.19
CA LYS A 105 -7.35 16.75 -2.41
C LYS A 105 -7.55 17.06 -0.91
N ASP A 106 -8.29 18.11 -0.60
CA ASP A 106 -8.56 18.53 0.77
C ASP A 106 -9.47 17.54 1.49
N GLU A 107 -10.49 17.02 0.80
CA GLU A 107 -11.36 15.96 1.34
C GLU A 107 -10.57 14.67 1.58
N PHE A 108 -9.70 14.26 0.65
CA PHE A 108 -8.82 13.11 0.86
C PHE A 108 -7.91 13.29 2.09
N LEU A 109 -7.29 14.46 2.24
CA LEU A 109 -6.43 14.74 3.41
C LEU A 109 -7.23 14.74 4.72
N SER A 110 -8.49 15.23 4.69
CA SER A 110 -9.39 15.16 5.83
C SER A 110 -9.75 13.72 6.19
N ASP A 111 -10.14 12.91 5.20
CA ASP A 111 -10.46 11.49 5.37
C ASP A 111 -9.25 10.70 5.89
N LEU A 112 -8.06 10.99 5.37
CA LEU A 112 -6.80 10.39 5.81
C LEU A 112 -6.48 10.75 7.26
N LYS A 113 -6.64 12.03 7.62
CA LYS A 113 -6.43 12.54 8.99
C LYS A 113 -7.33 11.82 9.99
N GLU A 114 -8.61 11.70 9.67
CA GLU A 114 -9.59 10.99 10.50
C GLU A 114 -9.18 9.52 10.67
N ARG A 115 -8.81 8.85 9.57
CA ARG A 115 -8.41 7.44 9.58
C ARG A 115 -7.13 7.20 10.39
N LEU A 116 -6.17 8.10 10.32
CA LEU A 116 -4.91 8.01 11.06
C LEU A 116 -5.12 8.31 12.55
N GLY A 117 -5.94 9.31 12.90
CA GLY A 117 -6.18 9.75 14.26
C GLY A 117 -7.02 8.79 15.10
N ASN A 118 -7.96 8.06 14.48
CA ASN A 118 -8.93 7.22 15.18
C ASN A 118 -8.57 5.71 15.20
N SER A 119 -7.31 5.35 15.05
CA SER A 119 -6.91 3.95 15.00
C SER A 119 -6.40 3.42 16.33
N ASP A 120 -6.68 2.14 16.60
CA ASP A 120 -6.02 1.43 17.69
C ASP A 120 -4.57 1.11 17.30
N ILE A 121 -3.66 1.99 17.74
CA ILE A 121 -2.23 1.88 17.39
C ILE A 121 -1.58 0.61 17.98
N LYS A 122 -2.09 0.08 19.09
CA LYS A 122 -1.56 -1.16 19.68
C LYS A 122 -1.85 -2.33 18.77
N GLN A 123 -3.07 -2.41 18.26
CA GLN A 123 -3.46 -3.46 17.30
C GLN A 123 -2.72 -3.30 15.96
N VAL A 124 -2.51 -2.06 15.49
CA VAL A 124 -1.71 -1.75 14.30
C VAL A 124 -0.28 -2.28 14.43
N LYS A 125 0.38 -2.02 15.57
CA LYS A 125 1.72 -2.53 15.86
C LYS A 125 1.75 -4.05 15.92
N ALA A 126 0.80 -4.66 16.60
CA ALA A 126 0.72 -6.12 16.74
C ALA A 126 0.54 -6.83 15.38
N ASP A 127 -0.24 -6.24 14.45
CA ASP A 127 -0.46 -6.80 13.12
C ASP A 127 0.81 -6.78 12.24
N VAL A 128 1.68 -5.79 12.44
CA VAL A 128 2.88 -5.63 11.60
C VAL A 128 4.14 -6.23 12.21
N ALA A 129 4.23 -6.33 13.54
CA ALA A 129 5.41 -6.78 14.26
C ALA A 129 6.03 -8.11 13.74
N PRO A 130 5.23 -9.13 13.34
CA PRO A 130 5.78 -10.38 12.81
C PRO A 130 6.52 -10.23 11.47
N PHE A 131 6.32 -9.12 10.75
CA PHE A 131 6.86 -8.90 9.41
C PHE A 131 8.04 -7.92 9.37
N VAL A 132 8.39 -7.28 10.50
CA VAL A 132 9.53 -6.37 10.58
C VAL A 132 10.73 -7.06 11.23
N LYS A 133 11.93 -6.79 10.68
CA LYS A 133 13.16 -7.39 11.20
C LYS A 133 13.50 -6.88 12.60
N ASN A 134 13.21 -5.61 12.87
CA ASN A 134 13.50 -4.96 14.13
C ASN A 134 12.21 -4.32 14.70
N PRO A 135 11.50 -4.98 15.62
CA PRO A 135 10.28 -4.43 16.22
C PRO A 135 10.44 -3.08 16.92
N LYS A 136 11.66 -2.69 17.32
CA LYS A 136 11.93 -1.38 17.90
C LYS A 136 11.63 -0.23 16.95
N GLU A 137 11.66 -0.47 15.64
CA GLU A 137 11.26 0.54 14.65
C GLU A 137 9.81 0.99 14.82
N LEU A 138 8.97 0.15 15.45
CA LEU A 138 7.57 0.46 15.69
C LEU A 138 7.34 1.27 17.00
N GLU A 139 8.36 1.48 17.81
CA GLU A 139 8.20 2.19 19.10
C GLU A 139 7.73 3.64 18.89
N ILE A 140 8.23 4.31 17.85
CA ILE A 140 7.84 5.67 17.49
C ILE A 140 6.40 5.79 17.00
N TRP A 141 5.79 4.69 16.55
CA TRP A 141 4.46 4.73 16.00
C TRP A 141 3.41 5.14 17.01
N SER A 142 2.72 6.21 16.70
CA SER A 142 1.55 6.73 17.41
C SER A 142 0.61 7.35 16.38
N ASN A 143 -0.61 7.65 16.77
CA ASN A 143 -1.51 8.40 15.88
C ASN A 143 -0.91 9.76 15.52
N ASP A 144 -0.31 10.45 16.50
CA ASP A 144 0.35 11.74 16.28
C ASP A 144 1.54 11.64 15.34
N TYR A 145 2.35 10.57 15.43
CA TYR A 145 3.41 10.31 14.47
C TYR A 145 2.87 10.20 13.05
N PHE A 146 1.82 9.41 12.84
CA PHE A 146 1.21 9.27 11.52
C PHE A 146 0.58 10.55 11.00
N LEU A 147 -0.02 11.37 11.87
CA LEU A 147 -0.52 12.69 11.52
C LEU A 147 0.60 13.66 11.11
N GLN A 148 1.77 13.57 11.74
CA GLN A 148 2.94 14.38 11.37
C GLN A 148 3.48 13.99 10.00
N ILE A 149 3.68 12.70 9.74
CA ILE A 149 4.22 12.26 8.44
C ILE A 149 3.22 12.44 7.30
N MET A 150 1.91 12.49 7.56
CA MET A 150 0.89 12.83 6.57
C MET A 150 1.16 14.18 5.89
N ASN A 151 1.66 15.17 6.64
CA ASN A 151 1.99 16.49 6.11
C ASN A 151 3.21 16.49 5.16
N LEU A 152 3.93 15.37 5.08
CA LEU A 152 5.07 15.19 4.20
C LEU A 152 4.71 14.51 2.87
N ILE A 153 3.43 14.17 2.66
CA ILE A 153 2.96 13.59 1.40
C ILE A 153 3.25 14.57 0.26
N ARG A 154 3.84 14.05 -0.81
CA ARG A 154 4.05 14.77 -2.06
C ARG A 154 3.11 14.23 -3.10
N PHE A 155 2.49 15.11 -3.84
CA PHE A 155 1.60 14.76 -4.95
C PHE A 155 2.37 14.88 -6.27
N GLU A 156 2.03 14.03 -7.22
CA GLU A 156 2.48 14.19 -8.61
C GLU A 156 1.79 15.39 -9.23
N GLU A 157 2.51 16.16 -10.04
CA GLU A 157 1.99 17.36 -10.73
C GLU A 157 1.10 17.00 -11.93
#